data_2c68ddd212770f7706070837ffbc39b6
#
_entry.id   2c68ddd212770f7706070837ffbc39b6
#
_cell.length_a   1.000
_cell.length_b   1.000
_cell.length_c   1.000
_cell.angle_alpha   90.00
_cell.angle_beta   90.00
_cell.angle_gamma   90.00
#
_symmetry.space_group_name_H-M   'P 1'
#
loop_
_entity.id
_entity.type
_entity.pdbx_description
1 polymer ?
#
loop_
_entity_poly.entity_id
_entity_poly.type
_entity_poly.pdbx_seq_one_letter_code
_entity_poly.pdbx_strand_id
1 'polypeptide(L)'
;AVLDGHADDWGLVLLSLVDITARKKAEAYLEYLGKHDVLTQLRNRAFYIEELNRLARKGPWPLAVIAIDMNGLKEANDEHGHAAGDDMLRRVGEVLTKAVDAPACAARIGGDEFMVLLPASDERGAEAVKERILSLLELNNQFYPGQAVSLSMGVACCDSGSQVEATVSRADQAMYAEKARYYKERMLDRRAGRA
;
A
#
# COMPACT_ATOMS: atom_id res chain seq x y z
N ALA A 1 -23.13 -19.46 34.11
CA ALA A 1 -23.30 -19.10 35.52
C ALA A 1 -24.07 -20.23 36.18
N VAL A 2 -23.54 -20.82 37.22
CA VAL A 2 -24.25 -21.79 38.07
C VAL A 2 -25.03 -20.94 39.07
N LEU A 3 -26.38 -21.08 39.07
CA LEU A 3 -27.21 -20.47 40.10
C LEU A 3 -27.24 -21.39 41.29
N ASP A 4 -26.58 -20.99 42.37
CA ASP A 4 -26.54 -21.71 43.64
C ASP A 4 -27.68 -21.11 44.50
N GLY A 5 -28.79 -21.82 44.62
CA GLY A 5 -29.94 -21.43 45.46
C GLY A 5 -30.93 -22.57 45.66
N HIS A 6 -31.72 -22.51 46.74
CA HIS A 6 -32.81 -23.47 46.94
C HIS A 6 -33.92 -23.29 45.90
N ALA A 7 -34.58 -24.36 45.48
CA ALA A 7 -35.58 -24.36 44.43
C ALA A 7 -36.75 -23.39 44.71
N ASP A 8 -36.99 -23.09 45.95
CA ASP A 8 -38.08 -22.16 46.43
C ASP A 8 -37.70 -20.68 46.23
N ASP A 9 -36.43 -20.34 45.98
CA ASP A 9 -35.94 -18.97 45.75
C ASP A 9 -35.84 -18.62 44.26
N TRP A 10 -36.20 -19.52 43.35
CA TRP A 10 -36.07 -19.33 41.92
C TRP A 10 -37.27 -18.53 41.37
N GLY A 11 -37.04 -17.26 41.11
CA GLY A 11 -37.94 -16.43 40.31
C GLY A 11 -37.87 -16.80 38.81
N LEU A 12 -38.70 -16.15 38.01
CA LEU A 12 -38.69 -16.27 36.57
C LEU A 12 -37.38 -15.67 36.01
N VAL A 13 -36.54 -16.51 35.36
CA VAL A 13 -35.34 -16.05 34.63
C VAL A 13 -35.68 -16.02 33.14
N LEU A 14 -35.69 -14.82 32.56
CA LEU A 14 -35.82 -14.62 31.13
C LEU A 14 -34.41 -14.62 30.48
N LEU A 15 -34.13 -15.58 29.63
CA LEU A 15 -32.92 -15.61 28.84
C LEU A 15 -33.24 -15.21 27.39
N SER A 16 -32.63 -14.12 26.92
CA SER A 16 -32.72 -13.72 25.53
C SER A 16 -31.39 -13.97 24.82
N LEU A 17 -31.41 -14.73 23.73
CA LEU A 17 -30.27 -14.99 22.86
C LEU A 17 -30.48 -14.29 21.54
N VAL A 18 -29.52 -13.45 21.16
CA VAL A 18 -29.54 -12.74 19.87
C VAL A 18 -28.31 -13.14 19.08
N ASP A 19 -28.51 -13.66 17.85
CA ASP A 19 -27.40 -13.90 16.92
C ASP A 19 -26.92 -12.57 16.32
N ILE A 20 -25.69 -12.17 16.69
CA ILE A 20 -25.04 -10.94 16.23
C ILE A 20 -23.96 -11.21 15.17
N THR A 21 -23.89 -12.41 14.61
CA THR A 21 -22.84 -12.82 13.64
C THR A 21 -22.85 -11.94 12.40
N ALA A 22 -23.99 -11.70 11.80
CA ALA A 22 -24.12 -10.85 10.61
C ALA A 22 -23.69 -9.40 10.90
N ARG A 23 -24.08 -8.86 12.07
CA ARG A 23 -23.70 -7.52 12.51
C ARG A 23 -22.17 -7.41 12.70
N LYS A 24 -21.55 -8.36 13.39
CA LYS A 24 -20.08 -8.37 13.59
C LYS A 24 -19.32 -8.50 12.29
N LYS A 25 -19.79 -9.30 11.32
CA LYS A 25 -19.19 -9.39 9.99
C LYS A 25 -19.27 -8.06 9.24
N ALA A 26 -20.41 -7.38 9.29
CA ALA A 26 -20.57 -6.07 8.67
C ALA A 26 -19.67 -5.01 9.33
N GLU A 27 -19.60 -4.97 10.65
CA GLU A 27 -18.71 -4.06 11.41
C GLU A 27 -17.23 -4.29 11.03
N ALA A 28 -16.77 -5.56 10.99
CA ALA A 28 -15.41 -5.91 10.59
C ALA A 28 -15.11 -5.54 9.13
N TYR A 29 -16.09 -5.73 8.23
CA TYR A 29 -15.96 -5.33 6.82
C TYR A 29 -15.89 -3.80 6.66
N LEU A 30 -16.69 -3.04 7.40
CA LEU A 30 -16.62 -1.58 7.41
C LEU A 30 -15.28 -1.08 7.95
N GLU A 31 -14.75 -1.70 9.02
CA GLU A 31 -13.42 -1.39 9.54
C GLU A 31 -12.32 -1.68 8.50
N TYR A 32 -12.43 -2.82 7.79
CA TYR A 32 -11.51 -3.16 6.71
C TYR A 32 -11.54 -2.11 5.60
N LEU A 33 -12.72 -1.73 5.10
CA LEU A 33 -12.89 -0.69 4.07
C LEU A 33 -12.37 0.68 4.53
N GLY A 34 -12.48 0.99 5.81
CA GLY A 34 -11.93 2.21 6.41
C GLY A 34 -10.40 2.31 6.34
N LYS A 35 -9.69 1.17 6.17
CA LYS A 35 -8.23 1.09 6.23
C LYS A 35 -7.57 0.59 4.94
N HIS A 36 -8.32 0.04 3.98
CA HIS A 36 -7.77 -0.57 2.76
C HIS A 36 -8.35 0.06 1.49
N ASP A 37 -7.56 0.04 0.43
CA ASP A 37 -8.00 0.34 -0.94
C ASP A 37 -8.67 -0.89 -1.53
N VAL A 38 -9.90 -0.74 -2.03
CA VAL A 38 -10.74 -1.86 -2.50
C VAL A 38 -10.16 -2.52 -3.75
N LEU A 39 -9.47 -1.76 -4.60
CA LEU A 39 -8.93 -2.27 -5.86
C LEU A 39 -7.66 -3.09 -5.64
N THR A 40 -6.72 -2.54 -4.86
CA THR A 40 -5.37 -3.10 -4.69
C THR A 40 -5.20 -3.93 -3.42
N GLN A 41 -6.16 -3.86 -2.49
CA GLN A 41 -6.14 -4.49 -1.16
C GLN A 41 -5.00 -3.98 -0.24
N LEU A 42 -4.21 -3.00 -0.69
CA LEU A 42 -3.22 -2.32 0.13
C LEU A 42 -3.90 -1.41 1.17
N ARG A 43 -3.12 -0.82 2.06
CA ARG A 43 -3.63 0.24 2.92
C ARG A 43 -4.10 1.42 2.05
N ASN A 44 -5.13 2.14 2.53
CA ASN A 44 -5.62 3.33 1.84
C ASN A 44 -4.91 4.60 2.34
N ARG A 45 -5.20 5.73 1.69
CA ARG A 45 -4.64 7.05 2.04
C ARG A 45 -4.92 7.45 3.49
N ALA A 46 -6.11 7.15 4.02
CA ALA A 46 -6.48 7.51 5.39
C ALA A 46 -5.59 6.79 6.40
N PHE A 47 -5.40 5.48 6.23
CA PHE A 47 -4.48 4.70 7.05
C PHE A 47 -3.03 5.20 6.95
N TYR A 48 -2.55 5.52 5.73
CA TYR A 48 -1.22 6.05 5.52
C TYR A 48 -0.97 7.33 6.33
N ILE A 49 -1.91 8.28 6.29
CA ILE A 49 -1.81 9.54 7.03
C ILE A 49 -1.78 9.29 8.54
N GLU A 50 -2.64 8.41 9.04
CA GLU A 50 -2.69 8.06 10.46
C GLU A 50 -1.36 7.42 10.91
N GLU A 51 -0.85 6.46 10.14
CA GLU A 51 0.38 5.74 10.46
C GLU A 51 1.62 6.65 10.35
N LEU A 52 1.69 7.51 9.34
CA LEU A 52 2.75 8.50 9.21
C LEU A 52 2.80 9.44 10.42
N ASN A 53 1.64 9.95 10.86
CA ASN A 53 1.51 10.79 12.05
C ASN A 53 1.88 10.03 13.33
N ARG A 54 1.56 8.74 13.43
CA ARG A 54 1.96 7.89 14.55
C ARG A 54 3.48 7.73 14.59
N LEU A 55 4.09 7.40 13.44
CA LEU A 55 5.53 7.25 13.30
C LEU A 55 6.28 8.56 13.58
N ALA A 56 5.78 9.70 13.10
CA ALA A 56 6.35 11.01 13.38
C ALA A 56 6.42 11.33 14.89
N ARG A 57 5.46 10.82 15.68
CA ARG A 57 5.41 11.06 17.13
C ARG A 57 6.14 10.02 17.96
N LYS A 58 6.15 8.76 17.54
CA LYS A 58 6.55 7.64 18.41
C LYS A 58 7.64 6.73 17.81
N GLY A 59 8.03 6.93 16.54
CA GLY A 59 8.95 6.01 15.86
C GLY A 59 8.34 4.63 15.61
N PRO A 60 9.13 3.58 15.47
CA PRO A 60 10.59 3.53 15.72
C PRO A 60 11.44 4.17 14.62
N TRP A 61 12.66 4.54 14.97
CA TRP A 61 13.65 5.15 14.11
C TRP A 61 14.82 4.18 13.83
N PRO A 62 15.57 4.34 12.71
CA PRO A 62 15.28 5.27 11.62
C PRO A 62 13.97 4.90 10.89
N LEU A 63 13.37 5.86 10.22
CA LEU A 63 12.20 5.64 9.34
C LEU A 63 12.61 5.87 7.90
N ALA A 64 12.40 4.88 7.05
CA ALA A 64 12.53 5.05 5.61
C ALA A 64 11.14 5.14 4.95
N VAL A 65 11.08 5.90 3.86
CA VAL A 65 9.90 6.11 3.03
C VAL A 65 10.27 5.81 1.58
N ILE A 66 9.43 5.02 0.89
CA ILE A 66 9.53 4.81 -0.55
C ILE A 66 8.28 5.43 -1.19
N ALA A 67 8.46 6.44 -2.03
CA ALA A 67 7.41 6.97 -2.90
C ALA A 67 7.44 6.19 -4.22
N ILE A 68 6.29 5.79 -4.73
CA ILE A 68 6.14 4.93 -5.91
C ILE A 68 5.05 5.49 -6.80
N ASP A 69 5.31 5.53 -8.10
CA ASP A 69 4.35 5.91 -9.13
C ASP A 69 4.37 4.86 -10.26
N MET A 70 3.20 4.46 -10.72
CA MET A 70 3.09 3.52 -11.84
C MET A 70 3.17 4.25 -13.17
N ASN A 71 4.13 3.84 -14.00
CA ASN A 71 4.35 4.42 -15.33
C ASN A 71 3.31 3.92 -16.35
N GLY A 72 2.81 4.83 -17.17
CA GLY A 72 2.00 4.47 -18.34
C GLY A 72 0.55 4.07 -18.05
N LEU A 73 0.00 4.34 -16.85
CA LEU A 73 -1.40 4.03 -16.54
C LEU A 73 -2.38 4.74 -17.48
N LYS A 74 -2.12 6.01 -17.78
CA LYS A 74 -3.00 6.78 -18.67
C LYS A 74 -3.00 6.20 -20.08
N GLU A 75 -1.83 5.88 -20.62
CA GLU A 75 -1.69 5.26 -21.93
C GLU A 75 -2.42 3.90 -21.99
N ALA A 76 -2.30 3.07 -20.95
CA ALA A 76 -3.00 1.79 -20.86
C ALA A 76 -4.53 1.99 -20.86
N ASN A 77 -5.03 2.95 -20.10
CA ASN A 77 -6.45 3.29 -20.09
C ASN A 77 -6.96 3.80 -21.43
N ASP A 78 -6.18 4.66 -22.10
CA ASP A 78 -6.55 5.24 -23.38
C ASP A 78 -6.53 4.20 -24.51
N GLU A 79 -5.61 3.22 -24.47
CA GLU A 79 -5.46 2.18 -25.49
C GLU A 79 -6.39 0.96 -25.26
N HIS A 80 -6.60 0.55 -23.99
CA HIS A 80 -7.24 -0.72 -23.64
C HIS A 80 -8.43 -0.57 -22.69
N GLY A 81 -8.77 0.66 -22.29
CA GLY A 81 -9.86 0.97 -21.38
C GLY A 81 -9.49 0.83 -19.90
N HIS A 82 -10.34 1.39 -19.03
CA HIS A 82 -10.08 1.45 -17.58
C HIS A 82 -9.91 0.08 -16.91
N ALA A 83 -10.53 -0.97 -17.45
CA ALA A 83 -10.36 -2.33 -16.91
C ALA A 83 -8.91 -2.81 -17.00
N ALA A 84 -8.19 -2.46 -18.07
CA ALA A 84 -6.77 -2.80 -18.21
C ALA A 84 -5.89 -2.06 -17.20
N GLY A 85 -6.16 -0.77 -16.97
CA GLY A 85 -5.48 -0.01 -15.93
C GLY A 85 -5.76 -0.52 -14.52
N ASP A 86 -7.01 -0.91 -14.25
CA ASP A 86 -7.38 -1.54 -12.98
C ASP A 86 -6.63 -2.86 -12.75
N ASP A 87 -6.45 -3.69 -13.80
CA ASP A 87 -5.68 -4.94 -13.70
C ASP A 87 -4.20 -4.65 -13.43
N MET A 88 -3.62 -3.64 -14.07
CA MET A 88 -2.25 -3.20 -13.76
C MET A 88 -2.11 -2.74 -12.31
N LEU A 89 -3.07 -1.96 -11.80
CA LEU A 89 -3.08 -1.50 -10.40
C LEU A 89 -3.19 -2.68 -9.41
N ARG A 90 -4.03 -3.68 -9.69
CA ARG A 90 -4.12 -4.91 -8.87
C ARG A 90 -2.79 -5.65 -8.83
N ARG A 91 -2.10 -5.77 -9.95
CA ARG A 91 -0.77 -6.40 -10.04
C ARG A 91 0.27 -5.66 -9.20
N VAL A 92 0.27 -4.31 -9.20
CA VAL A 92 1.11 -3.52 -8.29
C VAL A 92 0.74 -3.84 -6.83
N GLY A 93 -0.54 -3.92 -6.50
CA GLY A 93 -1.01 -4.30 -5.16
C GLY A 93 -0.49 -5.66 -4.72
N GLU A 94 -0.52 -6.67 -5.59
CA GLU A 94 0.03 -8.01 -5.33
C GLU A 94 1.54 -8.00 -5.08
N VAL A 95 2.28 -7.27 -5.92
CA VAL A 95 3.74 -7.12 -5.78
C VAL A 95 4.10 -6.45 -4.46
N LEU A 96 3.48 -5.32 -4.14
CA LEU A 96 3.75 -4.60 -2.90
C LEU A 96 3.35 -5.40 -1.65
N THR A 97 2.23 -6.14 -1.70
CA THR A 97 1.84 -7.03 -0.60
C THR A 97 2.87 -8.12 -0.32
N LYS A 98 3.52 -8.66 -1.36
CA LYS A 98 4.56 -9.70 -1.24
C LYS A 98 5.94 -9.14 -0.88
N ALA A 99 6.19 -7.87 -1.26
CA ALA A 99 7.48 -7.23 -1.03
C ALA A 99 7.61 -6.62 0.38
N VAL A 100 6.51 -6.22 0.99
CA VAL A 100 6.49 -5.40 2.21
C VAL A 100 5.89 -6.20 3.35
N ASP A 101 6.74 -6.61 4.28
CA ASP A 101 6.36 -7.41 5.46
C ASP A 101 6.12 -6.48 6.67
N ALA A 102 5.21 -6.88 7.57
CA ALA A 102 5.01 -6.16 8.84
C ALA A 102 6.31 -6.07 9.66
N PRO A 103 6.59 -4.97 10.36
CA PRO A 103 5.71 -3.85 10.67
C PRO A 103 5.66 -2.75 9.60
N ALA A 104 6.35 -2.91 8.47
CA ALA A 104 6.24 -2.00 7.34
C ALA A 104 4.85 -2.08 6.69
N CYS A 105 4.44 -1.05 5.98
CA CYS A 105 3.18 -1.04 5.27
C CYS A 105 3.27 -0.36 3.92
N ALA A 106 2.58 -0.92 2.94
CA ALA A 106 2.36 -0.33 1.63
C ALA A 106 0.92 0.23 1.56
N ALA A 107 0.78 1.41 0.98
CA ALA A 107 -0.50 2.10 0.83
C ALA A 107 -0.67 2.66 -0.58
N ARG A 108 -1.88 2.65 -1.10
CA ARG A 108 -2.27 3.41 -2.29
C ARG A 108 -2.80 4.77 -1.86
N ILE A 109 -2.19 5.84 -2.40
CA ILE A 109 -2.51 7.22 -2.01
C ILE A 109 -3.56 7.82 -2.94
N GLY A 110 -3.55 7.44 -4.20
CA GLY A 110 -4.50 7.88 -5.22
C GLY A 110 -4.04 7.45 -6.60
N GLY A 111 -4.92 7.38 -7.59
CA GLY A 111 -4.55 7.10 -8.98
C GLY A 111 -3.52 5.98 -9.14
N ASP A 112 -2.33 6.34 -9.58
CA ASP A 112 -1.14 5.53 -9.82
C ASP A 112 -0.06 5.66 -8.72
N GLU A 113 -0.35 6.38 -7.61
CA GLU A 113 0.60 6.70 -6.55
C GLU A 113 0.48 5.74 -5.36
N PHE A 114 1.63 5.25 -4.90
CA PHE A 114 1.76 4.37 -3.74
C PHE A 114 2.88 4.85 -2.82
N MET A 115 2.76 4.53 -1.54
CA MET A 115 3.77 4.84 -0.52
C MET A 115 4.08 3.60 0.31
N VAL A 116 5.35 3.43 0.66
CA VAL A 116 5.77 2.42 1.62
C VAL A 116 6.43 3.10 2.81
N LEU A 117 5.99 2.74 4.02
CA LEU A 117 6.58 3.17 5.29
C LEU A 117 7.35 1.99 5.89
N LEU A 118 8.63 2.21 6.18
CA LEU A 118 9.57 1.21 6.70
C LEU A 118 10.09 1.66 8.07
N PRO A 119 9.35 1.36 9.17
CA PRO A 119 9.81 1.66 10.53
C PRO A 119 11.06 0.86 10.89
N ALA A 120 11.95 1.43 11.68
CA ALA A 120 13.23 0.87 12.09
C ALA A 120 14.12 0.42 10.90
N SER A 121 14.07 1.17 9.78
CA SER A 121 14.81 0.89 8.57
C SER A 121 15.58 2.12 8.09
N ASP A 122 16.85 1.91 7.78
CA ASP A 122 17.75 2.88 7.17
C ASP A 122 17.67 2.86 5.63
N GLU A 123 18.50 3.65 4.97
CA GLU A 123 18.57 3.73 3.52
C GLU A 123 18.89 2.37 2.86
N ARG A 124 19.81 1.61 3.48
CA ARG A 124 20.17 0.27 2.98
C ARG A 124 19.01 -0.71 3.06
N GLY A 125 18.26 -0.68 4.16
CA GLY A 125 17.05 -1.49 4.31
C GLY A 125 15.97 -1.10 3.30
N ALA A 126 15.81 0.19 3.03
CA ALA A 126 14.85 0.68 2.05
C ALA A 126 15.24 0.30 0.61
N GLU A 127 16.52 0.41 0.24
CA GLU A 127 16.99 -0.03 -1.08
C GLU A 127 16.81 -1.54 -1.27
N ALA A 128 17.04 -2.36 -0.24
CA ALA A 128 16.77 -3.79 -0.32
C ALA A 128 15.28 -4.11 -0.57
N VAL A 129 14.36 -3.34 0.03
CA VAL A 129 12.92 -3.47 -0.25
C VAL A 129 12.60 -3.01 -1.68
N LYS A 130 13.19 -1.91 -2.16
CA LYS A 130 13.05 -1.44 -3.54
C LYS A 130 13.51 -2.50 -4.54
N GLU A 131 14.67 -3.11 -4.33
CA GLU A 131 15.18 -4.21 -5.18
C GLU A 131 14.24 -5.42 -5.16
N ARG A 132 13.70 -5.78 -4.00
CA ARG A 132 12.70 -6.85 -3.86
C ARG A 132 11.42 -6.54 -4.64
N ILE A 133 10.93 -5.30 -4.58
CA ILE A 133 9.78 -4.86 -5.38
C ILE A 133 10.06 -5.04 -6.87
N LEU A 134 11.22 -4.57 -7.36
CA LEU A 134 11.61 -4.69 -8.78
C LEU A 134 11.70 -6.15 -9.23
N SER A 135 12.34 -7.00 -8.43
CA SER A 135 12.46 -8.44 -8.74
C SER A 135 11.10 -9.14 -8.80
N LEU A 136 10.21 -8.84 -7.87
CA LEU A 136 8.84 -9.39 -7.88
C LEU A 136 7.99 -8.83 -9.01
N LEU A 137 8.20 -7.57 -9.39
CA LEU A 137 7.53 -6.96 -10.53
C LEU A 137 7.96 -7.60 -11.85
N GLU A 138 9.24 -7.88 -12.02
CA GLU A 138 9.77 -8.59 -13.19
C GLU A 138 9.15 -9.98 -13.32
N LEU A 139 9.13 -10.76 -12.23
CA LEU A 139 8.43 -12.04 -12.18
C LEU A 139 6.94 -11.90 -12.52
N ASN A 140 6.26 -10.92 -11.93
CA ASN A 140 4.84 -10.67 -12.22
C ASN A 140 4.62 -10.39 -13.70
N ASN A 141 5.47 -9.55 -14.33
CA ASN A 141 5.39 -9.25 -15.76
C ASN A 141 5.59 -10.48 -16.67
N GLN A 142 6.34 -11.49 -16.22
CA GLN A 142 6.50 -12.74 -16.97
C GLN A 142 5.25 -13.63 -16.92
N PHE A 143 4.50 -13.60 -15.81
CA PHE A 143 3.31 -14.42 -15.63
C PHE A 143 2.03 -13.85 -16.25
N TYR A 144 1.95 -12.53 -16.40
CA TYR A 144 0.76 -11.85 -16.94
C TYR A 144 0.99 -11.46 -18.41
N PRO A 145 0.32 -12.15 -19.38
CA PRO A 145 0.37 -11.74 -20.77
C PRO A 145 -0.35 -10.39 -20.92
N GLY A 146 0.30 -9.40 -21.51
CA GLY A 146 -0.26 -8.06 -21.72
C GLY A 146 0.76 -6.98 -21.51
N GLN A 147 0.29 -5.80 -21.14
CA GLN A 147 1.17 -4.67 -20.92
C GLN A 147 2.03 -4.87 -19.66
N ALA A 148 3.35 -4.72 -19.80
CA ALA A 148 4.27 -4.78 -18.68
C ALA A 148 4.03 -3.59 -17.74
N VAL A 149 3.95 -3.86 -16.45
CA VAL A 149 3.90 -2.84 -15.40
C VAL A 149 5.30 -2.33 -15.13
N SER A 150 5.46 -1.02 -15.05
CA SER A 150 6.70 -0.34 -14.69
C SER A 150 6.43 0.65 -13.56
N LEU A 151 7.39 0.80 -12.65
CA LEU A 151 7.31 1.69 -11.49
C LEU A 151 8.49 2.66 -11.49
N SER A 152 8.24 3.90 -11.08
CA SER A 152 9.25 4.87 -10.69
C SER A 152 9.24 4.99 -9.17
N MET A 153 10.40 4.91 -8.53
CA MET A 153 10.51 4.83 -7.07
C MET A 153 11.58 5.76 -6.52
N GLY A 154 11.23 6.52 -5.49
CA GLY A 154 12.17 7.36 -4.74
C GLY A 154 12.26 6.95 -3.28
N VAL A 155 13.47 6.92 -2.73
CA VAL A 155 13.75 6.53 -1.34
C VAL A 155 14.30 7.70 -0.56
N ALA A 156 13.87 7.85 0.70
CA ALA A 156 14.47 8.76 1.65
C ALA A 156 14.31 8.24 3.08
N CYS A 157 15.23 8.64 3.98
CA CYS A 157 15.26 8.20 5.37
C CYS A 157 15.38 9.38 6.32
N CYS A 158 14.95 9.18 7.58
CA CYS A 158 15.17 10.10 8.68
C CYS A 158 15.35 9.38 10.00
N ASP A 159 16.01 10.07 10.94
CA ASP A 159 16.33 9.56 12.28
C ASP A 159 15.43 10.16 13.37
N SER A 160 14.50 11.04 13.01
CA SER A 160 13.62 11.71 13.98
C SER A 160 12.28 12.14 13.39
N GLY A 161 11.28 12.28 14.26
CA GLY A 161 9.93 12.67 13.88
C GLY A 161 9.82 14.08 13.26
N SER A 162 10.67 15.01 13.64
CA SER A 162 10.69 16.35 13.07
C SER A 162 11.12 16.39 11.59
N GLN A 163 11.72 15.32 11.09
CA GLN A 163 12.21 15.21 9.72
C GLN A 163 11.25 14.45 8.78
N VAL A 164 10.20 13.83 9.30
CA VAL A 164 9.32 12.93 8.53
C VAL A 164 8.71 13.62 7.32
N GLU A 165 8.17 14.81 7.48
CA GLU A 165 7.55 15.56 6.38
C GLU A 165 8.55 15.90 5.27
N ALA A 166 9.74 16.37 5.65
CA ALA A 166 10.83 16.60 4.71
C ALA A 166 11.32 15.31 4.03
N THR A 167 11.26 14.18 4.74
CA THR A 167 11.63 12.86 4.19
C THR A 167 10.65 12.39 3.15
N VAL A 168 9.35 12.52 3.41
CA VAL A 168 8.30 12.23 2.41
C VAL A 168 8.52 13.08 1.15
N SER A 169 8.76 14.39 1.31
CA SER A 169 9.02 15.28 0.17
C SER A 169 10.28 14.88 -0.61
N ARG A 170 11.36 14.45 0.05
CA ARG A 170 12.59 13.97 -0.62
C ARG A 170 12.35 12.67 -1.39
N ALA A 171 11.60 11.73 -0.81
CA ALA A 171 11.23 10.49 -1.49
C ALA A 171 10.40 10.78 -2.75
N ASP A 172 9.43 11.69 -2.66
CA ASP A 172 8.60 12.11 -3.77
C ASP A 172 9.43 12.78 -4.89
N GLN A 173 10.33 13.71 -4.54
CA GLN A 173 11.23 14.34 -5.50
C GLN A 173 12.14 13.33 -6.23
N ALA A 174 12.67 12.34 -5.50
CA ALA A 174 13.50 11.28 -6.07
C ALA A 174 12.69 10.40 -7.05
N MET A 175 11.46 10.04 -6.68
CA MET A 175 10.53 9.30 -7.54
C MET A 175 10.20 10.09 -8.82
N TYR A 176 9.89 11.38 -8.68
CA TYR A 176 9.61 12.24 -9.83
C TYR A 176 10.80 12.36 -10.79
N ALA A 177 12.03 12.46 -10.26
CA ALA A 177 13.26 12.46 -11.07
C ALA A 177 13.44 11.13 -11.84
N GLU A 178 13.14 10.00 -11.22
CA GLU A 178 13.16 8.67 -11.88
C GLU A 178 12.08 8.59 -12.96
N LYS A 179 10.86 9.07 -12.68
CA LYS A 179 9.76 9.12 -13.65
C LYS A 179 10.11 9.97 -14.88
N ALA A 180 10.73 11.14 -14.68
CA ALA A 180 11.17 12.00 -15.76
C ALA A 180 12.23 11.33 -16.64
N ARG A 181 13.17 10.58 -16.04
CA ARG A 181 14.17 9.80 -16.77
C ARG A 181 13.54 8.69 -17.60
N TYR A 182 12.61 7.92 -17.03
CA TYR A 182 11.86 6.88 -17.73
C TYR A 182 11.17 7.41 -19.00
N TYR A 183 10.44 8.51 -18.91
CA TYR A 183 9.77 9.07 -20.08
C TYR A 183 10.72 9.64 -21.12
N LYS A 184 11.87 10.20 -20.70
CA LYS A 184 12.90 10.69 -21.62
C LYS A 184 13.53 9.53 -22.42
N GLU A 185 13.88 8.44 -21.77
CA GLU A 185 14.42 7.24 -22.40
C GLU A 185 13.43 6.64 -23.41
N ARG A 186 12.18 6.48 -23.01
CA ARG A 186 11.10 5.97 -23.88
C ARG A 186 10.86 6.85 -25.12
N MET A 187 11.01 8.18 -24.98
CA MET A 187 10.93 9.08 -26.13
C MET A 187 12.10 8.93 -27.10
N LEU A 188 13.31 8.66 -26.59
CA LEU A 188 14.50 8.41 -27.43
C LEU A 188 14.36 7.09 -28.19
N ASP A 189 13.92 6.02 -27.54
CA ASP A 189 13.69 4.71 -28.17
C ASP A 189 12.64 4.77 -29.28
N ARG A 190 11.53 5.50 -29.07
CA ARG A 190 10.52 5.72 -30.11
C ARG A 190 11.07 6.49 -31.33
N ARG A 191 12.03 7.39 -31.15
CA ARG A 191 12.69 8.11 -32.26
C ARG A 191 13.68 7.21 -33.00
N ALA A 192 14.45 6.38 -32.27
CA ALA A 192 15.40 5.44 -32.84
C ALA A 192 14.72 4.31 -33.63
N GLY A 193 13.57 3.81 -33.16
CA GLY A 193 12.81 2.77 -33.85
C GLY A 193 12.01 3.24 -35.10
N ARG A 194 12.03 4.54 -35.42
CA ARG A 194 11.41 5.12 -36.62
C ARG A 194 12.44 5.51 -37.70
N ALA A 195 13.71 5.29 -37.47
CA ALA A 195 14.81 5.43 -38.42
C ALA A 195 15.23 4.06 -38.99
#